data_60ba6910fe2d31a46ea8d56351527635
#
_entry.id   60ba6910fe2d31a46ea8d56351527635
#
_cell.length_a   1.000
_cell.length_b   1.000
_cell.length_c   1.000
_cell.angle_alpha   90.00
_cell.angle_beta   90.00
_cell.angle_gamma   90.00
#
_symmetry.space_group_name_H-M   'P 1'
#
loop_
_entity.id
_entity.type
_entity.pdbx_description
1 polymer ?
#
loop_
_entity_poly.entity_id
_entity_poly.type
_entity_poly.pdbx_seq_one_letter_code
_entity_poly.pdbx_strand_id
1 'polypeptide(L)'
;MSLINDQQPIIVVKGQAKLRKSDRTQQSILDAALDYLWTQPYRSLTVNELMSKAGSSRSVFYRYYEDIPAMMEHLLNEFEEKIMAATAAWFTEEGDPIPLLKESLGNMVEVSYQYGPILRAVLDAAPMNERLENAWTRFANGFDDAVTHQIEHQQKTGLIKPFDARPVALALNRMDSEMVSHHFGRRPRGSQKAVRDAIIRVWVATLYGDSALNACFSDEKTAVNQK
;
A
#
# COMPACT_ATOMS: atom_id res chain seq x y z
N MET A 1 11.11 30.00 -0.23
CA MET A 1 11.78 28.69 -0.19
C MET A 1 11.53 28.12 1.19
N SER A 2 10.38 27.46 1.38
CA SER A 2 9.94 26.96 2.68
C SER A 2 10.32 25.49 2.76
N LEU A 3 11.20 25.16 3.70
CA LEU A 3 11.61 23.79 4.02
C LEU A 3 10.40 23.10 4.66
N ILE A 4 9.79 22.16 3.95
CA ILE A 4 8.75 21.28 4.49
C ILE A 4 9.42 20.39 5.52
N ASN A 5 9.01 20.56 6.77
CA ASN A 5 9.49 19.77 7.90
C ASN A 5 8.90 18.35 7.82
N ASP A 6 9.67 17.39 7.32
CA ASP A 6 9.28 15.98 7.08
C ASP A 6 9.33 15.13 8.38
N GLN A 7 9.24 15.77 9.55
CA GLN A 7 9.17 15.12 10.87
C GLN A 7 7.77 15.24 11.48
N GLN A 8 6.73 14.75 10.80
CA GLN A 8 5.46 14.53 11.50
C GLN A 8 5.47 13.16 12.20
N PRO A 9 5.00 13.12 13.48
CA PRO A 9 5.00 11.89 14.26
C PRO A 9 4.07 10.86 13.66
N ILE A 10 4.48 9.60 13.72
CA ILE A 10 3.67 8.42 13.41
C ILE A 10 2.37 8.54 14.21
N ILE A 11 1.23 8.60 13.54
CA ILE A 11 -0.08 8.61 14.21
C ILE A 11 -0.25 7.25 14.90
N VAL A 12 -0.11 7.26 16.21
CA VAL A 12 -0.40 6.10 17.07
C VAL A 12 -1.90 5.87 17.03
N VAL A 13 -2.34 4.83 16.33
CA VAL A 13 -3.73 4.38 16.36
C VAL A 13 -4.06 3.99 17.80
N LYS A 14 -4.95 4.75 18.44
CA LYS A 14 -5.47 4.45 19.79
C LYS A 14 -6.26 3.14 19.75
N GLY A 15 -5.71 2.11 20.35
CA GLY A 15 -6.33 0.79 20.51
C GLY A 15 -5.32 -0.26 20.97
N GLN A 16 -4.31 0.12 21.80
CA GLN A 16 -3.32 -0.85 22.30
C GLN A 16 -3.88 -1.63 23.47
N ALA A 17 -4.40 -2.86 23.21
CA ALA A 17 -4.24 -3.92 24.17
C ALA A 17 -2.75 -4.03 24.56
N LYS A 18 -2.46 -4.22 25.86
CA LYS A 18 -1.08 -4.24 26.40
C LYS A 18 -0.30 -5.39 25.74
N LEU A 19 0.42 -5.08 24.65
CA LEU A 19 1.25 -6.04 23.91
C LEU A 19 2.16 -6.80 24.87
N ARG A 20 2.28 -8.12 24.71
CA ARG A 20 3.22 -8.94 25.47
C ARG A 20 4.65 -8.46 25.19
N LYS A 21 5.59 -8.74 26.07
CA LYS A 21 7.00 -8.32 25.92
C LYS A 21 7.62 -8.87 24.62
N SER A 22 7.24 -10.09 24.21
CA SER A 22 7.62 -10.71 22.94
C SER A 22 7.18 -9.86 21.74
N ASP A 23 5.89 -9.45 21.74
CA ASP A 23 5.27 -8.73 20.62
C ASP A 23 5.90 -7.34 20.46
N ARG A 24 6.24 -6.67 21.58
CA ARG A 24 6.98 -5.40 21.54
C ARG A 24 8.38 -5.53 20.95
N THR A 25 9.08 -6.64 21.25
CA THR A 25 10.41 -6.88 20.69
C THR A 25 10.32 -7.15 19.20
N GLN A 26 9.35 -7.96 18.77
CA GLN A 26 9.10 -8.22 17.34
C GLN A 26 8.77 -6.93 16.61
N GLN A 27 7.85 -6.12 17.15
CA GLN A 27 7.49 -4.82 16.57
C GLN A 27 8.69 -3.88 16.47
N SER A 28 9.56 -3.82 17.47
CA SER A 28 10.79 -3.01 17.42
C SER A 28 11.73 -3.43 16.29
N ILE A 29 11.80 -4.72 15.95
CA ILE A 29 12.58 -5.21 14.79
C ILE A 29 11.94 -4.75 13.47
N LEU A 30 10.61 -4.85 13.36
CA LEU A 30 9.88 -4.43 12.16
C LEU A 30 9.95 -2.92 11.94
N ASP A 31 9.80 -2.13 13.01
CA ASP A 31 9.93 -0.67 12.98
C ASP A 31 11.35 -0.25 12.54
N ALA A 32 12.38 -0.92 13.07
CA ALA A 32 13.76 -0.68 12.68
C ALA A 32 14.04 -1.03 11.20
N ALA A 33 13.40 -2.09 10.69
CA ALA A 33 13.50 -2.48 9.30
C ALA A 33 12.82 -1.45 8.38
N LEU A 34 11.60 -1.02 8.71
CA LEU A 34 10.89 0.01 7.96
C LEU A 34 11.69 1.32 7.93
N ASP A 35 12.22 1.74 9.09
CA ASP A 35 13.02 2.96 9.18
C ASP A 35 14.35 2.87 8.41
N TYR A 36 14.98 1.69 8.36
CA TYR A 36 16.15 1.45 7.52
C TYR A 36 15.82 1.60 6.04
N LEU A 37 14.73 0.98 5.60
CA LEU A 37 14.33 0.94 4.19
C LEU A 37 13.91 2.31 3.63
N TRP A 38 13.59 3.29 4.48
CA TRP A 38 13.35 4.67 4.02
C TRP A 38 14.55 5.32 3.37
N THR A 39 15.77 4.94 3.77
CA THR A 39 17.02 5.60 3.35
C THR A 39 18.01 4.68 2.67
N GLN A 40 17.90 3.38 2.92
CA GLN A 40 18.84 2.36 2.42
C GLN A 40 18.12 1.31 1.58
N PRO A 41 18.75 0.78 0.52
CA PRO A 41 18.17 -0.28 -0.29
C PRO A 41 18.16 -1.62 0.47
N TYR A 42 17.17 -2.47 0.18
CA TYR A 42 17.07 -3.82 0.74
C TYR A 42 18.38 -4.63 0.63
N ARG A 43 19.07 -4.57 -0.51
CA ARG A 43 20.32 -5.32 -0.76
C ARG A 43 21.43 -5.03 0.24
N SER A 44 21.37 -3.90 0.94
CA SER A 44 22.37 -3.51 1.96
C SER A 44 21.92 -3.90 3.37
N LEU A 45 20.68 -4.38 3.57
CA LEU A 45 20.16 -4.74 4.88
C LEU A 45 20.82 -6.02 5.40
N THR A 46 21.43 -5.93 6.56
CA THR A 46 21.99 -7.07 7.29
C THR A 46 21.36 -7.20 8.68
N VAL A 47 21.37 -8.42 9.23
CA VAL A 47 20.87 -8.66 10.59
C VAL A 47 21.65 -7.83 11.62
N ASN A 48 22.94 -7.56 11.38
CA ASN A 48 23.75 -6.73 12.28
C ASN A 48 23.28 -5.28 12.30
N GLU A 49 23.11 -4.66 11.14
CA GLU A 49 22.65 -3.28 11.01
C GLU A 49 21.25 -3.11 11.57
N LEU A 50 20.34 -4.04 11.22
CA LEU A 50 18.97 -4.05 11.71
C LEU A 50 18.93 -4.10 13.24
N MET A 51 19.63 -5.07 13.83
CA MET A 51 19.58 -5.28 15.28
C MET A 51 20.34 -4.21 16.06
N SER A 52 21.39 -3.61 15.48
CA SER A 52 22.03 -2.41 16.01
C SER A 52 21.02 -1.24 16.09
N LYS A 53 20.24 -1.04 15.04
CA LYS A 53 19.20 0.00 14.96
C LYS A 53 18.04 -0.28 15.93
N ALA A 54 17.64 -1.55 16.08
CA ALA A 54 16.61 -1.97 17.04
C ALA A 54 17.09 -1.98 18.51
N GLY A 55 18.37 -1.64 18.78
CA GLY A 55 18.93 -1.65 20.12
C GLY A 55 18.98 -3.05 20.76
N SER A 56 19.18 -4.11 19.94
CA SER A 56 19.09 -5.49 20.38
C SER A 56 20.19 -6.37 19.74
N SER A 57 20.21 -7.67 20.03
CA SER A 57 21.24 -8.58 19.56
C SER A 57 20.76 -9.48 18.41
N ARG A 58 21.71 -10.01 17.60
CA ARG A 58 21.44 -10.99 16.55
C ARG A 58 20.67 -12.22 17.05
N SER A 59 20.99 -12.70 18.25
CA SER A 59 20.31 -13.86 18.84
C SER A 59 18.83 -13.58 19.11
N VAL A 60 18.45 -12.34 19.33
CA VAL A 60 17.05 -11.91 19.45
C VAL A 60 16.36 -11.98 18.10
N PHE A 61 16.99 -11.54 17.02
CA PHE A 61 16.43 -11.65 15.67
C PHE A 61 16.05 -13.10 15.33
N TYR A 62 17.00 -14.03 15.50
CA TYR A 62 16.80 -15.44 15.14
C TYR A 62 15.78 -16.20 16.03
N ARG A 63 15.23 -15.56 17.07
CA ARG A 63 14.07 -16.09 17.81
C ARG A 63 12.75 -15.81 17.12
N TYR A 64 12.69 -14.81 16.22
CA TYR A 64 11.48 -14.38 15.53
C TYR A 64 11.51 -14.73 14.04
N TYR A 65 12.68 -14.66 13.43
CA TYR A 65 12.85 -14.82 11.99
C TYR A 65 14.05 -15.68 11.66
N GLU A 66 13.88 -16.57 10.70
CA GLU A 66 14.94 -17.42 10.18
C GLU A 66 16.02 -16.59 9.47
N ASP A 67 15.56 -15.63 8.67
CA ASP A 67 16.41 -14.74 7.86
C ASP A 67 15.70 -13.41 7.56
N ILE A 68 16.35 -12.51 6.84
CA ILE A 68 15.78 -11.23 6.42
C ILE A 68 14.61 -11.42 5.45
N PRO A 69 14.65 -12.31 4.44
CA PRO A 69 13.49 -12.60 3.61
C PRO A 69 12.24 -13.01 4.40
N ALA A 70 12.37 -13.85 5.44
CA ALA A 70 11.24 -14.24 6.29
C ALA A 70 10.64 -13.04 7.06
N MET A 71 11.48 -12.14 7.53
CA MET A 71 11.04 -10.89 8.15
C MET A 71 10.33 -9.98 7.13
N MET A 72 10.86 -9.86 5.92
CA MET A 72 10.24 -9.05 4.86
C MET A 72 8.90 -9.60 4.39
N GLU A 73 8.76 -10.94 4.31
CA GLU A 73 7.47 -11.59 4.05
C GLU A 73 6.45 -11.23 5.14
N HIS A 74 6.86 -11.23 6.40
CA HIS A 74 6.00 -10.81 7.51
C HIS A 74 5.57 -9.34 7.37
N LEU A 75 6.49 -8.42 7.06
CA LEU A 75 6.18 -7.01 6.80
C LEU A 75 5.22 -6.83 5.61
N LEU A 76 5.38 -7.62 4.55
CA LEU A 76 4.48 -7.58 3.41
C LEU A 76 3.06 -8.04 3.80
N ASN A 77 2.94 -9.08 4.61
CA ASN A 77 1.64 -9.58 5.09
C ASN A 77 0.95 -8.52 5.98
N GLU A 78 1.68 -7.87 6.89
CA GLU A 78 1.11 -6.76 7.69
C GLU A 78 0.66 -5.58 6.80
N PHE A 79 1.43 -5.27 5.76
CA PHE A 79 1.05 -4.24 4.79
C PHE A 79 -0.21 -4.65 4.02
N GLU A 80 -0.31 -5.92 3.57
CA GLU A 80 -1.49 -6.47 2.92
C GLU A 80 -2.74 -6.33 3.78
N GLU A 81 -2.68 -6.74 5.05
CA GLU A 81 -3.80 -6.61 5.99
C GLU A 81 -4.27 -5.16 6.13
N LYS A 82 -3.34 -4.20 6.20
CA LYS A 82 -3.66 -2.77 6.28
C LYS A 82 -4.32 -2.25 5.01
N ILE A 83 -3.84 -2.63 3.83
CA ILE A 83 -4.44 -2.24 2.55
C ILE A 83 -5.83 -2.85 2.42
N MET A 84 -6.00 -4.15 2.68
CA MET A 84 -7.29 -4.83 2.59
C MET A 84 -8.33 -4.17 3.51
N ALA A 85 -7.96 -3.88 4.75
CA ALA A 85 -8.85 -3.18 5.68
C ALA A 85 -9.19 -1.75 5.21
N ALA A 86 -8.23 -1.03 4.67
CA ALA A 86 -8.39 0.35 4.22
C ALA A 86 -9.24 0.48 2.95
N THR A 87 -9.24 -0.56 2.10
CA THR A 87 -9.95 -0.57 0.80
C THR A 87 -11.30 -1.31 0.84
N ALA A 88 -11.71 -1.83 1.98
CA ALA A 88 -12.88 -2.70 2.10
C ALA A 88 -14.19 -2.08 1.58
N ALA A 89 -14.36 -0.77 1.71
CA ALA A 89 -15.61 -0.08 1.39
C ALA A 89 -16.12 -0.39 -0.04
N TRP A 90 -15.25 -0.28 -1.05
CA TRP A 90 -15.65 -0.54 -2.44
C TRP A 90 -16.07 -1.99 -2.71
N PHE A 91 -15.59 -2.95 -1.90
CA PHE A 91 -15.90 -4.36 -2.06
C PHE A 91 -17.13 -4.82 -1.28
N THR A 92 -17.48 -4.13 -0.19
CA THR A 92 -18.46 -4.64 0.79
C THR A 92 -19.65 -3.72 1.06
N GLU A 93 -19.55 -2.43 0.75
CA GLU A 93 -20.62 -1.47 1.05
C GLU A 93 -21.60 -1.35 -0.14
N GLU A 94 -22.87 -1.17 0.19
CA GLU A 94 -23.91 -0.85 -0.77
C GLU A 94 -23.96 0.66 -1.03
N GLY A 95 -24.22 1.08 -2.27
CA GLY A 95 -24.35 2.48 -2.63
C GLY A 95 -23.78 2.82 -4.01
N ASP A 96 -23.49 4.11 -4.20
CA ASP A 96 -22.82 4.58 -5.42
C ASP A 96 -21.35 4.08 -5.42
N PRO A 97 -20.96 3.25 -6.40
CA PRO A 97 -19.63 2.66 -6.44
C PRO A 97 -18.50 3.67 -6.64
N ILE A 98 -18.77 4.85 -7.20
CA ILE A 98 -17.73 5.84 -7.52
C ILE A 98 -17.19 6.53 -6.26
N PRO A 99 -18.00 7.06 -5.34
CA PRO A 99 -17.53 7.54 -4.04
C PRO A 99 -16.79 6.47 -3.24
N LEU A 100 -17.32 5.24 -3.18
CA LEU A 100 -16.71 4.12 -2.47
C LEU A 100 -15.33 3.75 -3.06
N LEU A 101 -15.19 3.73 -4.39
CA LEU A 101 -13.90 3.53 -5.06
C LEU A 101 -12.91 4.65 -4.73
N LYS A 102 -13.36 5.92 -4.79
CA LYS A 102 -12.50 7.08 -4.44
C LYS A 102 -11.99 7.00 -3.02
N GLU A 103 -12.85 6.65 -2.08
CA GLU A 103 -12.48 6.45 -0.67
C GLU A 103 -11.46 5.32 -0.53
N SER A 104 -11.75 4.15 -1.08
CA SER A 104 -10.86 2.99 -1.05
C SER A 104 -9.49 3.29 -1.64
N LEU A 105 -9.42 3.89 -2.82
CA LEU A 105 -8.15 4.28 -3.44
C LEU A 105 -7.43 5.38 -2.65
N GLY A 106 -8.16 6.32 -2.07
CA GLY A 106 -7.60 7.33 -1.18
C GLY A 106 -6.94 6.73 0.06
N ASN A 107 -7.61 5.78 0.69
CA ASN A 107 -7.12 5.06 1.86
C ASN A 107 -5.91 4.16 1.51
N MET A 108 -5.93 3.49 0.34
CA MET A 108 -4.80 2.72 -0.18
C MET A 108 -3.56 3.61 -0.34
N VAL A 109 -3.71 4.79 -0.92
CA VAL A 109 -2.62 5.77 -1.07
C VAL A 109 -2.10 6.24 0.29
N GLU A 110 -2.97 6.49 1.27
CA GLU A 110 -2.57 6.86 2.63
C GLU A 110 -1.72 5.78 3.31
N VAL A 111 -2.19 4.53 3.29
CA VAL A 111 -1.43 3.40 3.84
C VAL A 111 -0.09 3.23 3.10
N SER A 112 -0.11 3.30 1.77
CA SER A 112 1.11 3.19 0.96
C SER A 112 2.09 4.33 1.21
N TYR A 113 1.62 5.54 1.55
CA TYR A 113 2.47 6.67 1.93
C TYR A 113 3.23 6.42 3.23
N GLN A 114 2.65 5.64 4.15
CA GLN A 114 3.27 5.29 5.43
C GLN A 114 4.22 4.09 5.31
N TYR A 115 3.91 3.13 4.45
CA TYR A 115 4.59 1.83 4.37
C TYR A 115 5.29 1.56 3.02
N GLY A 116 5.40 2.56 2.16
CA GLY A 116 5.92 2.43 0.79
C GLY A 116 7.27 1.71 0.64
N PRO A 117 8.25 1.87 1.55
CA PRO A 117 9.52 1.16 1.45
C PRO A 117 9.40 -0.37 1.47
N ILE A 118 8.36 -0.93 2.13
CA ILE A 118 8.14 -2.37 2.18
C ILE A 118 7.89 -2.91 0.77
N LEU A 119 6.91 -2.32 0.08
CA LEU A 119 6.55 -2.74 -1.27
C LEU A 119 7.74 -2.63 -2.23
N ARG A 120 8.45 -1.51 -2.18
CA ARG A 120 9.65 -1.31 -2.98
C ARG A 120 10.74 -2.35 -2.68
N ALA A 121 11.02 -2.61 -1.40
CA ALA A 121 12.05 -3.57 -1.01
C ALA A 121 11.71 -4.99 -1.49
N VAL A 122 10.44 -5.38 -1.43
CA VAL A 122 9.97 -6.67 -1.93
C VAL A 122 10.09 -6.74 -3.46
N LEU A 123 9.66 -5.72 -4.19
CA LEU A 123 9.78 -5.66 -5.66
C LEU A 123 11.25 -5.69 -6.11
N ASP A 124 12.15 -4.99 -5.41
CA ASP A 124 13.59 -4.99 -5.71
C ASP A 124 14.24 -6.36 -5.43
N ALA A 125 13.72 -7.13 -4.47
CA ALA A 125 14.31 -8.39 -4.01
C ALA A 125 13.69 -9.64 -4.65
N ALA A 126 12.42 -9.63 -5.00
CA ALA A 126 11.68 -10.78 -5.52
C ALA A 126 12.39 -11.49 -6.69
N PRO A 127 12.95 -10.80 -7.71
CA PRO A 127 13.60 -11.46 -8.83
C PRO A 127 14.85 -12.31 -8.46
N MET A 128 15.38 -12.14 -7.25
CA MET A 128 16.58 -12.82 -6.77
C MET A 128 16.34 -13.67 -5.52
N ASN A 129 15.11 -13.75 -5.03
CA ASN A 129 14.77 -14.48 -3.81
C ASN A 129 13.40 -15.15 -3.94
N GLU A 130 13.39 -16.49 -4.06
CA GLU A 130 12.18 -17.29 -4.28
C GLU A 130 11.09 -17.07 -3.21
N ARG A 131 11.47 -16.92 -1.93
CA ARG A 131 10.51 -16.63 -0.84
C ARG A 131 9.77 -15.31 -1.10
N LEU A 132 10.49 -14.26 -1.46
CA LEU A 132 9.91 -12.94 -1.71
C LEU A 132 9.17 -12.89 -3.05
N GLU A 133 9.60 -13.61 -4.07
CA GLU A 133 8.87 -13.80 -5.32
C GLU A 133 7.51 -14.47 -5.08
N ASN A 134 7.50 -15.56 -4.28
CA ASN A 134 6.28 -16.24 -3.90
C ASN A 134 5.36 -15.37 -3.03
N ALA A 135 5.92 -14.63 -2.08
CA ALA A 135 5.16 -13.70 -1.23
C ALA A 135 4.54 -12.57 -2.07
N TRP A 136 5.31 -11.96 -2.97
CA TRP A 136 4.82 -10.96 -3.90
C TRP A 136 3.71 -11.50 -4.81
N THR A 137 3.89 -12.70 -5.36
CA THR A 137 2.92 -13.34 -6.24
C THR A 137 1.58 -13.59 -5.52
N ARG A 138 1.62 -14.07 -4.28
CA ARG A 138 0.40 -14.25 -3.45
C ARG A 138 -0.29 -12.91 -3.20
N PHE A 139 0.46 -11.92 -2.72
CA PHE A 139 -0.03 -10.55 -2.50
C PHE A 139 -0.73 -9.99 -3.73
N ALA A 140 -0.05 -10.02 -4.86
CA ALA A 140 -0.57 -9.46 -6.10
C ALA A 140 -1.82 -10.21 -6.61
N ASN A 141 -1.81 -11.54 -6.57
CA ASN A 141 -2.96 -12.36 -7.00
C ASN A 141 -4.19 -12.13 -6.11
N GLY A 142 -4.02 -11.94 -4.80
CA GLY A 142 -5.12 -11.63 -3.89
C GLY A 142 -5.89 -10.38 -4.32
N PHE A 143 -5.18 -9.29 -4.65
CA PHE A 143 -5.80 -8.07 -5.15
C PHE A 143 -6.36 -8.23 -6.57
N ASP A 144 -5.67 -8.94 -7.45
CA ASP A 144 -6.14 -9.21 -8.80
C ASP A 144 -7.46 -9.98 -8.80
N ASP A 145 -7.59 -10.97 -7.93
CA ASP A 145 -8.83 -11.75 -7.76
C ASP A 145 -9.96 -10.89 -7.18
N ALA A 146 -9.69 -10.13 -6.12
CA ALA A 146 -10.69 -9.28 -5.49
C ALA A 146 -11.25 -8.24 -6.47
N VAL A 147 -10.37 -7.54 -7.20
CA VAL A 147 -10.78 -6.52 -8.18
C VAL A 147 -11.51 -7.16 -9.36
N THR A 148 -11.04 -8.32 -9.84
CA THR A 148 -11.72 -9.06 -10.92
C THR A 148 -13.16 -9.38 -10.53
N HIS A 149 -13.37 -9.99 -9.37
CA HIS A 149 -14.69 -10.36 -8.87
C HIS A 149 -15.60 -9.14 -8.70
N GLN A 150 -15.07 -8.02 -8.20
CA GLN A 150 -15.85 -6.80 -8.05
C GLN A 150 -16.26 -6.18 -9.40
N ILE A 151 -15.36 -6.17 -10.39
CA ILE A 151 -15.68 -5.72 -11.75
C ILE A 151 -16.77 -6.61 -12.34
N GLU A 152 -16.63 -7.93 -12.28
CA GLU A 152 -17.62 -8.89 -12.79
C GLU A 152 -18.98 -8.75 -12.12
N HIS A 153 -19.00 -8.49 -10.79
CA HIS A 153 -20.22 -8.22 -10.06
C HIS A 153 -20.92 -6.95 -10.58
N GLN A 154 -20.17 -5.87 -10.74
CA GLN A 154 -20.72 -4.60 -11.25
C GLN A 154 -21.09 -4.66 -12.73
N GLN A 155 -20.46 -5.50 -13.53
CA GLN A 155 -20.92 -5.79 -14.91
C GLN A 155 -22.27 -6.50 -14.93
N LYS A 156 -22.48 -7.49 -14.04
CA LYS A 156 -23.78 -8.21 -13.92
C LYS A 156 -24.91 -7.28 -13.49
N THR A 157 -24.63 -6.26 -12.71
CA THR A 157 -25.62 -5.23 -12.28
C THR A 157 -25.75 -4.08 -13.27
N GLY A 158 -24.96 -4.06 -14.35
CA GLY A 158 -25.01 -3.02 -15.38
C GLY A 158 -24.31 -1.70 -15.02
N LEU A 159 -23.59 -1.65 -13.90
CA LEU A 159 -22.82 -0.47 -13.46
C LEU A 159 -21.54 -0.28 -14.30
N ILE A 160 -20.90 -1.36 -14.69
CA ILE A 160 -19.72 -1.38 -15.57
C ILE A 160 -20.09 -2.04 -16.90
N LYS A 161 -19.65 -1.45 -18.02
CA LYS A 161 -19.85 -2.05 -19.36
C LYS A 161 -19.04 -3.35 -19.48
N PRO A 162 -19.53 -4.35 -20.25
CA PRO A 162 -18.85 -5.62 -20.42
C PRO A 162 -17.47 -5.47 -21.11
N PHE A 163 -16.45 -6.06 -20.51
CA PHE A 163 -15.12 -6.33 -21.05
C PHE A 163 -14.50 -7.51 -20.26
N ASP A 164 -13.33 -8.00 -20.66
CA ASP A 164 -12.60 -9.01 -19.89
C ASP A 164 -12.04 -8.38 -18.62
N ALA A 165 -12.64 -8.74 -17.48
CA ALA A 165 -12.34 -8.12 -16.19
C ALA A 165 -10.91 -8.40 -15.70
N ARG A 166 -10.42 -9.65 -15.89
CA ARG A 166 -9.13 -10.09 -15.34
C ARG A 166 -7.93 -9.26 -15.84
N PRO A 167 -7.71 -9.08 -17.15
CA PRO A 167 -6.61 -8.27 -17.66
C PRO A 167 -6.67 -6.81 -17.21
N VAL A 168 -7.88 -6.24 -17.09
CA VAL A 168 -8.07 -4.87 -16.62
C VAL A 168 -7.73 -4.75 -15.14
N ALA A 169 -8.17 -5.68 -14.30
CA ALA A 169 -7.82 -5.74 -12.88
C ALA A 169 -6.30 -5.80 -12.69
N LEU A 170 -5.61 -6.69 -13.42
CA LEU A 170 -4.16 -6.79 -13.38
C LEU A 170 -3.48 -5.48 -13.77
N ALA A 171 -3.91 -4.84 -14.86
CA ALA A 171 -3.32 -3.59 -15.33
C ALA A 171 -3.44 -2.48 -14.30
N LEU A 172 -4.63 -2.32 -13.68
CA LEU A 172 -4.88 -1.32 -12.64
C LEU A 172 -4.03 -1.58 -11.39
N ASN A 173 -4.00 -2.81 -10.87
CA ASN A 173 -3.22 -3.15 -9.69
C ASN A 173 -1.71 -3.02 -9.91
N ARG A 174 -1.19 -3.37 -11.10
CA ARG A 174 0.25 -3.18 -11.42
C ARG A 174 0.61 -1.72 -11.53
N MET A 175 -0.25 -0.89 -12.16
CA MET A 175 -0.09 0.55 -12.19
C MET A 175 -0.03 1.11 -10.76
N ASP A 176 -0.95 0.72 -9.88
CA ASP A 176 -0.97 1.20 -8.49
C ASP A 176 0.30 0.81 -7.74
N SER A 177 0.72 -0.45 -7.85
CA SER A 177 1.96 -0.94 -7.21
C SER A 177 3.19 -0.18 -7.66
N GLU A 178 3.31 0.10 -8.97
CA GLU A 178 4.42 0.89 -9.51
C GLU A 178 4.36 2.35 -9.05
N MET A 179 3.18 2.97 -9.13
CA MET A 179 2.99 4.37 -8.71
C MET A 179 3.35 4.58 -7.24
N VAL A 180 2.85 3.72 -6.33
CA VAL A 180 3.13 3.89 -4.90
C VAL A 180 4.56 3.52 -4.54
N SER A 181 5.15 2.48 -5.15
CA SER A 181 6.54 2.09 -4.96
C SER A 181 7.50 3.18 -5.43
N HIS A 182 7.25 3.75 -6.62
CA HIS A 182 8.06 4.83 -7.17
C HIS A 182 8.01 6.10 -6.33
N HIS A 183 6.80 6.55 -5.97
CA HIS A 183 6.61 7.84 -5.30
C HIS A 183 6.80 7.79 -3.78
N PHE A 184 6.56 6.64 -3.14
CA PHE A 184 6.56 6.53 -1.68
C PHE A 184 7.60 5.55 -1.15
N GLY A 185 8.30 4.81 -2.02
CA GLY A 185 9.26 3.78 -1.61
C GLY A 185 10.56 4.33 -1.00
N ARG A 186 10.80 5.64 -1.03
CA ARG A 186 11.98 6.31 -0.45
C ARG A 186 11.70 7.78 -0.13
N ARG A 187 12.59 8.39 0.65
CA ARG A 187 12.58 9.84 0.89
C ARG A 187 13.50 10.59 -0.09
N PRO A 188 13.18 11.83 -0.50
CA PRO A 188 11.90 12.50 -0.23
C PRO A 188 10.75 11.83 -0.98
N ARG A 189 9.59 11.75 -0.32
CA ARG A 189 8.39 11.16 -0.91
C ARG A 189 7.75 12.11 -1.94
N GLY A 190 7.07 11.54 -2.92
CA GLY A 190 6.24 12.29 -3.86
C GLY A 190 4.99 12.89 -3.22
N SER A 191 4.27 13.72 -4.00
CA SER A 191 3.01 14.30 -3.57
C SER A 191 1.92 13.23 -3.46
N GLN A 192 1.43 12.99 -2.24
CA GLN A 192 0.33 12.07 -1.97
C GLN A 192 -0.94 12.46 -2.74
N LYS A 193 -1.27 13.76 -2.77
CA LYS A 193 -2.42 14.26 -3.53
C LYS A 193 -2.28 13.96 -5.02
N ALA A 194 -1.12 14.22 -5.61
CA ALA A 194 -0.91 14.01 -7.05
C ALA A 194 -1.02 12.53 -7.43
N VAL A 195 -0.46 11.63 -6.61
CA VAL A 195 -0.55 10.17 -6.83
C VAL A 195 -2.00 9.69 -6.69
N ARG A 196 -2.70 10.10 -5.63
CA ARG A 196 -4.10 9.78 -5.40
C ARG A 196 -4.97 10.22 -6.58
N ASP A 197 -4.86 11.47 -7.00
CA ASP A 197 -5.67 12.04 -8.07
C ASP A 197 -5.41 11.34 -9.40
N ALA A 198 -4.16 10.96 -9.68
CA ALA A 198 -3.80 10.20 -10.88
C ALA A 198 -4.40 8.79 -10.88
N ILE A 199 -4.27 8.05 -9.78
CA ILE A 199 -4.82 6.70 -9.61
C ILE A 199 -6.35 6.73 -9.75
N ILE A 200 -7.04 7.60 -9.01
CA ILE A 200 -8.50 7.75 -9.08
C ILE A 200 -8.94 8.07 -10.52
N ARG A 201 -8.23 8.96 -11.21
CA ARG A 201 -8.55 9.32 -12.59
C ARG A 201 -8.51 8.11 -13.52
N VAL A 202 -7.47 7.30 -13.45
CA VAL A 202 -7.32 6.12 -14.32
C VAL A 202 -8.39 5.07 -14.00
N TRP A 203 -8.60 4.77 -12.72
CA TRP A 203 -9.60 3.80 -12.30
C TRP A 203 -11.03 4.19 -12.71
N VAL A 204 -11.44 5.43 -12.40
CA VAL A 204 -12.80 5.91 -12.70
C VAL A 204 -13.03 5.98 -14.21
N ALA A 205 -12.09 6.50 -14.99
CA ALA A 205 -12.20 6.55 -16.43
C ALA A 205 -12.30 5.14 -17.05
N THR A 206 -11.49 4.19 -16.56
CA THR A 206 -11.46 2.82 -17.06
C THR A 206 -12.75 2.06 -16.76
N LEU A 207 -13.26 2.16 -15.54
CA LEU A 207 -14.39 1.35 -15.09
C LEU A 207 -15.74 2.00 -15.41
N TYR A 208 -15.88 3.31 -15.26
CA TYR A 208 -17.16 4.02 -15.33
C TYR A 208 -17.25 5.05 -16.47
N GLY A 209 -16.13 5.33 -17.17
CA GLY A 209 -16.07 6.19 -18.34
C GLY A 209 -16.00 7.69 -18.06
N ASP A 210 -15.93 8.50 -19.12
CA ASP A 210 -15.64 9.94 -19.04
C ASP A 210 -16.71 10.77 -18.32
N SER A 211 -17.98 10.40 -18.41
CA SER A 211 -19.06 11.12 -17.71
C SER A 211 -18.90 11.04 -16.19
N ALA A 212 -18.56 9.85 -15.69
CA ALA A 212 -18.29 9.63 -14.27
C ALA A 212 -17.00 10.35 -13.83
N LEU A 213 -15.97 10.33 -14.69
CA LEU A 213 -14.72 11.04 -14.45
C LEU A 213 -14.93 12.54 -14.30
N ASN A 214 -15.71 13.14 -15.20
CA ASN A 214 -16.00 14.58 -15.16
C ASN A 214 -16.77 14.96 -13.89
N ALA A 215 -17.77 14.20 -13.48
CA ALA A 215 -18.49 14.41 -12.23
C ALA A 215 -17.54 14.28 -11.01
N CYS A 216 -16.64 13.31 -11.02
CA CYS A 216 -15.72 13.02 -9.94
C CYS A 216 -14.78 14.20 -9.57
N PHE A 217 -14.40 15.03 -10.54
CA PHE A 217 -13.43 16.13 -10.37
C PHE A 217 -14.05 17.54 -10.52
N SER A 218 -15.37 17.68 -10.80
CA SER A 218 -16.05 18.99 -10.87
C SER A 218 -16.29 19.60 -9.51
N ASP A 219 -16.56 18.80 -8.48
CA ASP A 219 -16.83 19.26 -7.12
C ASP A 219 -15.61 19.92 -6.44
N GLU A 220 -14.40 19.48 -6.80
CA GLU A 220 -13.16 20.08 -6.28
C GLU A 220 -12.88 21.49 -6.84
N LYS A 221 -13.31 21.79 -8.07
CA LYS A 221 -13.16 23.13 -8.65
C LYS A 221 -14.06 24.17 -8.01
N THR A 222 -15.23 23.77 -7.54
CA THR A 222 -16.20 24.66 -6.90
C THR A 222 -15.74 25.06 -5.50
N ALA A 223 -15.09 24.17 -4.76
CA ALA A 223 -14.58 24.42 -3.41
C ALA A 223 -13.32 25.35 -3.39
N VAL A 224 -12.54 25.40 -4.47
CA VAL A 224 -11.33 26.25 -4.57
C VAL A 224 -11.70 27.70 -4.92
N ASN A 225 -12.83 27.94 -5.61
CA ASN A 225 -13.28 29.28 -6.00
C ASN A 225 -14.11 30.01 -4.93
N GLN A 226 -14.32 29.41 -3.76
CA GLN A 226 -15.06 30.00 -2.62
C GLN A 226 -14.14 30.39 -1.44
N LYS A 227 -12.83 30.39 -1.63
CA LYS A 227 -11.83 30.90 -0.67
C LYS A 227 -11.03 32.03 -1.30
#